data_11c6224703055d3e01295d00d3d22108
#
_entry.id   11c6224703055d3e01295d00d3d22108
#
_cell.length_a   1.000
_cell.length_b   1.000
_cell.length_c   1.000
_cell.angle_alpha   90.00
_cell.angle_beta   90.00
_cell.angle_gamma   90.00
#
_symmetry.space_group_name_H-M   'P 1'
#
loop_
_entity.id
_entity.type
_entity.pdbx_description
1 polymer ?
#
loop_
_entity_poly.entity_id
_entity_poly.type
_entity_poly.pdbx_seq_one_letter_code
_entity_poly.pdbx_strand_id
1 'polypeptide(L)'
;MNFMKSLPYYDDLTARQTIKLRELIKTLPPFAKEFFRAIDSTTQVRTRIAYAYDLRVFFHFLIDENPAYRNYSVLDFKVSDLDKIESVDLEEYMEYLKVYISEEQHKHMQNTEQGVFRKMSALRSFYGYFYKRQLIEKNPTLLVDMPKIREKEIIRLEADEVASLLDFVEHGGDHLTGQKRAYYEKTKERDLAIITLLLGTGIRGSELVGLNIDDVDFRNNGLHLIRKGRKEMTVYFGNEVADALEQYIEGSRKLIIPKEGHEDALFYSMQRRRIGVQAVQNLVKKYAKEVTPLKKITPHKLRSTYGTALYQETDDIYLVAEVLGHSDVNTTRKHYAAMSDTRRRQAAGKVVLRESVSHDSEDSNS
;
A
#
# COMPACT_ATOMS: atom_id res chain seq x y z
N MET A 1 4.40 -19.68 -36.77
CA MET A 1 4.26 -18.40 -36.09
C MET A 1 4.45 -18.71 -34.59
N ASN A 2 5.62 -18.45 -34.05
CA ASN A 2 5.87 -18.63 -32.60
C ASN A 2 5.10 -17.56 -31.83
N PHE A 3 4.01 -17.93 -31.21
CA PHE A 3 3.37 -17.12 -30.17
C PHE A 3 4.37 -17.04 -29.01
N MET A 4 5.09 -15.93 -28.90
CA MET A 4 5.75 -15.59 -27.63
C MET A 4 4.64 -15.49 -26.59
N LYS A 5 4.52 -16.50 -25.70
CA LYS A 5 3.66 -16.40 -24.52
C LYS A 5 4.06 -15.13 -23.79
N SER A 6 3.12 -14.22 -23.59
CA SER A 6 3.33 -13.04 -22.77
C SER A 6 3.85 -13.47 -21.40
N LEU A 7 4.85 -12.76 -20.88
CA LEU A 7 5.35 -13.03 -19.53
C LEU A 7 4.20 -12.89 -18.53
N PRO A 8 4.14 -13.73 -17.48
CA PRO A 8 3.19 -13.54 -16.39
C PRO A 8 3.25 -12.10 -15.87
N TYR A 9 2.11 -11.55 -15.48
CA TYR A 9 1.98 -10.14 -15.08
C TYR A 9 3.09 -9.65 -14.12
N TYR A 10 3.42 -10.44 -13.10
CA TYR A 10 4.44 -10.08 -12.12
C TYR A 10 5.87 -10.10 -12.68
N ASP A 11 6.14 -10.95 -13.67
CA ASP A 11 7.44 -11.03 -14.32
C ASP A 11 7.65 -9.86 -15.28
N ASP A 12 6.63 -9.50 -16.06
CA ASP A 12 6.64 -8.32 -16.92
C ASP A 12 6.78 -7.03 -16.08
N LEU A 13 6.04 -6.92 -14.98
CA LEU A 13 6.16 -5.80 -14.05
C LEU A 13 7.57 -5.68 -13.48
N THR A 14 8.16 -6.80 -13.06
CA THR A 14 9.52 -6.84 -12.51
C THR A 14 10.56 -6.47 -13.56
N ALA A 15 10.41 -6.96 -14.78
CA ALA A 15 11.29 -6.63 -15.90
C ALA A 15 11.27 -5.12 -16.21
N ARG A 16 10.08 -4.53 -16.33
CA ARG A 16 9.93 -3.07 -16.56
C ARG A 16 10.53 -2.24 -15.42
N GLN A 17 10.31 -2.65 -14.17
CA GLN A 17 10.88 -1.96 -13.02
C GLN A 17 12.40 -2.09 -12.99
N THR A 18 12.95 -3.24 -13.38
CA THR A 18 14.41 -3.43 -13.46
C THR A 18 15.04 -2.55 -14.52
N ILE A 19 14.42 -2.43 -15.69
CA ILE A 19 14.88 -1.51 -16.75
C ILE A 19 14.86 -0.07 -16.21
N LYS A 20 13.75 0.35 -15.59
CA LYS A 20 13.63 1.69 -15.00
C LYS A 20 14.70 1.96 -13.95
N LEU A 21 14.99 0.98 -13.08
CA LEU A 21 16.04 1.12 -12.07
C LEU A 21 17.40 1.32 -12.71
N ARG A 22 17.73 0.56 -13.77
CA ARG A 22 19.00 0.69 -14.50
C ARG A 22 19.18 2.11 -15.09
N GLU A 23 18.11 2.68 -15.65
CA GLU A 23 18.14 4.05 -16.16
C GLU A 23 18.35 5.08 -15.03
N LEU A 24 17.66 4.91 -13.90
CA LEU A 24 17.82 5.79 -12.75
C LEU A 24 19.24 5.73 -12.16
N ILE A 25 19.84 4.55 -12.09
CA ILE A 25 21.22 4.40 -11.56
C ILE A 25 22.23 5.17 -12.43
N LYS A 26 21.99 5.31 -13.74
CA LYS A 26 22.86 6.12 -14.63
C LYS A 26 22.85 7.61 -14.29
N THR A 27 21.84 8.11 -13.61
CA THR A 27 21.72 9.51 -13.16
C THR A 27 22.31 9.76 -11.78
N LEU A 28 22.94 8.77 -11.18
CA LEU A 28 23.60 8.83 -9.87
C LEU A 28 25.11 8.75 -10.03
N PRO A 29 25.90 9.14 -9.00
CA PRO A 29 27.35 8.98 -9.02
C PRO A 29 27.75 7.55 -9.42
N PRO A 30 28.80 7.35 -10.20
CA PRO A 30 29.18 6.03 -10.73
C PRO A 30 29.35 4.94 -9.67
N PHE A 31 29.85 5.30 -8.48
CA PHE A 31 30.06 4.38 -7.37
C PHE A 31 28.74 3.91 -6.73
N ALA A 32 27.64 4.64 -6.88
CA ALA A 32 26.33 4.21 -6.36
C ALA A 32 25.88 2.88 -6.98
N LYS A 33 26.35 2.52 -8.17
CA LYS A 33 26.05 1.24 -8.82
C LYS A 33 26.46 0.03 -7.95
N GLU A 34 27.52 0.16 -7.19
CA GLU A 34 28.01 -0.91 -6.29
C GLU A 34 27.03 -1.14 -5.15
N PHE A 35 26.50 -0.09 -4.55
CA PHE A 35 25.47 -0.17 -3.53
C PHE A 35 24.21 -0.88 -4.06
N PHE A 36 23.69 -0.47 -5.22
CA PHE A 36 22.49 -1.07 -5.80
C PHE A 36 22.69 -2.55 -6.17
N ARG A 37 23.90 -2.95 -6.55
CA ARG A 37 24.26 -4.36 -6.77
C ARG A 37 24.26 -5.14 -5.46
N ALA A 38 24.81 -4.56 -4.40
CA ALA A 38 24.93 -5.21 -3.11
C ALA A 38 23.57 -5.48 -2.45
N ILE A 39 22.60 -4.60 -2.62
CA ILE A 39 21.27 -4.75 -2.05
C ILE A 39 20.28 -5.49 -2.97
N ASP A 40 20.72 -6.00 -4.12
CA ASP A 40 19.84 -6.67 -5.11
C ASP A 40 19.15 -7.90 -4.53
N SER A 41 19.89 -8.75 -3.82
CA SER A 41 19.35 -10.00 -3.24
C SER A 41 18.45 -9.79 -2.02
N THR A 42 18.57 -8.66 -1.32
CA THR A 42 17.86 -8.41 -0.05
C THR A 42 16.73 -7.40 -0.18
N THR A 43 16.72 -6.60 -1.25
CA THR A 43 15.81 -5.47 -1.39
C THR A 43 15.04 -5.54 -2.70
N GLN A 44 13.70 -5.43 -2.62
CA GLN A 44 12.85 -5.46 -3.81
C GLN A 44 13.18 -4.32 -4.78
N VAL A 45 13.03 -4.59 -6.09
CA VAL A 45 13.31 -3.61 -7.15
C VAL A 45 12.57 -2.28 -6.97
N ARG A 46 11.32 -2.32 -6.50
CA ARG A 46 10.53 -1.11 -6.23
C ARG A 46 11.13 -0.24 -5.12
N THR A 47 11.65 -0.86 -4.07
CA THR A 47 12.34 -0.15 -2.98
C THR A 47 13.66 0.44 -3.48
N ARG A 48 14.40 -0.29 -4.31
CA ARG A 48 15.63 0.20 -4.94
C ARG A 48 15.36 1.40 -5.86
N ILE A 49 14.27 1.39 -6.62
CA ILE A 49 13.82 2.56 -7.40
C ILE A 49 13.55 3.76 -6.48
N ALA A 50 12.86 3.56 -5.35
CA ALA A 50 12.63 4.62 -4.39
C ALA A 50 13.95 5.17 -3.82
N TYR A 51 14.88 4.30 -3.46
CA TYR A 51 16.21 4.69 -3.01
C TYR A 51 16.97 5.49 -4.07
N ALA A 52 16.89 5.08 -5.35
CA ALA A 52 17.55 5.80 -6.43
C ALA A 52 17.02 7.26 -6.57
N TYR A 53 15.71 7.43 -6.48
CA TYR A 53 15.09 8.76 -6.46
C TYR A 53 15.52 9.57 -5.22
N ASP A 54 15.55 8.94 -4.04
CA ASP A 54 15.90 9.63 -2.80
C ASP A 54 17.37 10.06 -2.78
N LEU A 55 18.29 9.22 -3.27
CA LEU A 55 19.70 9.55 -3.40
C LEU A 55 19.93 10.65 -4.44
N ARG A 56 19.17 10.65 -5.55
CA ARG A 56 19.26 11.72 -6.53
C ARG A 56 18.89 13.07 -5.91
N VAL A 57 17.82 13.14 -5.11
CA VAL A 57 17.45 14.37 -4.39
C VAL A 57 18.58 14.81 -3.45
N PHE A 58 19.26 13.88 -2.79
CA PHE A 58 20.39 14.21 -1.92
C PHE A 58 21.58 14.81 -2.67
N PHE A 59 21.97 14.22 -3.80
CA PHE A 59 23.09 14.77 -4.58
C PHE A 59 22.77 16.12 -5.21
N HIS A 60 21.52 16.34 -5.63
CA HIS A 60 21.10 17.67 -6.09
C HIS A 60 21.12 18.70 -4.95
N PHE A 61 20.64 18.35 -3.76
CA PHE A 61 20.75 19.21 -2.59
C PHE A 61 22.21 19.64 -2.34
N LEU A 62 23.16 18.71 -2.42
CA LEU A 62 24.58 19.05 -2.24
C LEU A 62 25.09 20.03 -3.29
N ILE A 63 24.65 19.91 -4.54
CA ILE A 63 25.02 20.82 -5.63
C ILE A 63 24.40 22.21 -5.42
N ASP A 64 23.13 22.24 -5.03
CA ASP A 64 22.35 23.48 -4.94
C ASP A 64 22.71 24.30 -3.69
N GLU A 65 22.88 23.64 -2.55
CA GLU A 65 22.96 24.29 -1.25
C GLU A 65 24.38 24.29 -0.65
N ASN A 66 25.24 23.29 -0.95
CA ASN A 66 26.58 23.22 -0.38
C ASN A 66 27.61 23.89 -1.29
N PRO A 67 28.27 25.00 -0.86
CA PRO A 67 29.23 25.75 -1.69
C PRO A 67 30.40 24.92 -2.23
N ALA A 68 30.79 23.83 -1.51
CA ALA A 68 31.87 22.95 -1.92
C ALA A 68 31.59 22.20 -3.22
N TYR A 69 30.29 21.98 -3.55
CA TYR A 69 29.86 21.18 -4.69
C TYR A 69 29.12 21.97 -5.78
N ARG A 70 29.02 23.29 -5.66
CA ARG A 70 28.25 24.15 -6.59
C ARG A 70 28.61 23.97 -8.06
N ASN A 71 29.84 23.56 -8.37
CA ASN A 71 30.35 23.36 -9.74
C ASN A 71 30.35 21.87 -10.14
N TYR A 72 29.79 20.98 -9.32
CA TYR A 72 29.73 19.56 -9.63
C TYR A 72 28.49 19.26 -10.47
N SER A 73 28.61 18.23 -11.33
CA SER A 73 27.48 17.46 -11.76
C SER A 73 27.31 16.26 -10.83
N VAL A 74 26.12 15.64 -10.83
CA VAL A 74 25.89 14.43 -10.01
C VAL A 74 26.90 13.32 -10.32
N LEU A 75 27.41 13.26 -11.55
CA LEU A 75 28.36 12.23 -12.00
C LEU A 75 29.80 12.48 -11.55
N ASP A 76 30.13 13.70 -11.08
CA ASP A 76 31.49 14.06 -10.64
C ASP A 76 31.80 13.59 -9.21
N PHE A 77 30.77 13.28 -8.41
CA PHE A 77 30.94 12.80 -7.05
C PHE A 77 31.73 11.49 -6.99
N LYS A 78 32.69 11.45 -6.06
CA LYS A 78 33.52 10.27 -5.74
C LYS A 78 33.16 9.73 -4.36
N VAL A 79 33.54 8.48 -4.06
CA VAL A 79 33.33 7.88 -2.73
C VAL A 79 33.97 8.74 -1.63
N SER A 80 35.16 9.31 -1.88
CA SER A 80 35.87 10.19 -0.94
C SER A 80 35.12 11.48 -0.60
N ASP A 81 34.16 11.91 -1.42
CA ASP A 81 33.34 13.06 -1.10
C ASP A 81 32.34 12.78 0.01
N LEU A 82 31.96 11.51 0.19
CA LEU A 82 31.09 11.10 1.29
C LEU A 82 31.72 11.33 2.68
N ASP A 83 33.07 11.25 2.79
CA ASP A 83 33.80 11.52 4.04
C ASP A 83 33.87 13.02 4.39
N LYS A 84 33.58 13.89 3.43
CA LYS A 84 33.57 15.35 3.64
C LYS A 84 32.22 15.88 4.11
N ILE A 85 31.16 15.05 3.99
CA ILE A 85 29.82 15.40 4.44
C ILE A 85 29.76 15.20 5.94
N GLU A 86 29.30 16.21 6.66
CA GLU A 86 29.17 16.22 8.10
C GLU A 86 27.71 16.06 8.54
N SER A 87 27.49 15.88 9.87
CA SER A 87 26.11 15.76 10.40
C SER A 87 25.30 17.03 10.19
N VAL A 88 25.94 18.20 10.17
CA VAL A 88 25.30 19.48 9.93
C VAL A 88 24.74 19.56 8.51
N ASP A 89 25.44 19.06 7.51
CA ASP A 89 24.93 19.01 6.12
C ASP A 89 23.67 18.14 6.02
N LEU A 90 23.57 17.08 6.85
CA LEU A 90 22.39 16.21 6.87
C LEU A 90 21.21 16.84 7.63
N GLU A 91 21.46 17.67 8.62
CA GLU A 91 20.44 18.47 9.30
C GLU A 91 19.87 19.52 8.33
N GLU A 92 20.73 20.22 7.58
CA GLU A 92 20.33 21.13 6.51
C GLU A 92 19.55 20.41 5.39
N TYR A 93 19.99 19.19 5.01
CA TYR A 93 19.24 18.37 4.08
C TYR A 93 17.84 18.02 4.58
N MET A 94 17.67 17.69 5.87
CA MET A 94 16.34 17.43 6.44
C MET A 94 15.47 18.68 6.44
N GLU A 95 16.04 19.86 6.64
CA GLU A 95 15.31 21.12 6.53
C GLU A 95 14.91 21.40 5.08
N TYR A 96 15.83 21.29 4.14
CA TYR A 96 15.59 21.40 2.70
C TYR A 96 14.45 20.47 2.24
N LEU A 97 14.41 19.23 2.73
CA LEU A 97 13.39 18.27 2.37
C LEU A 97 11.96 18.68 2.77
N LYS A 98 11.78 19.59 3.74
CA LYS A 98 10.43 20.05 4.12
C LYS A 98 9.74 20.74 2.94
N VAL A 99 10.48 21.59 2.19
CA VAL A 99 10.00 22.23 0.96
C VAL A 99 11.19 22.41 0.00
N TYR A 100 11.14 21.84 -1.19
CA TYR A 100 12.14 22.01 -2.22
C TYR A 100 11.51 22.00 -3.61
N ILE A 101 12.28 22.45 -4.61
CA ILE A 101 11.85 22.42 -6.01
C ILE A 101 12.38 21.14 -6.66
N SER A 102 11.49 20.33 -7.22
CA SER A 102 11.91 19.14 -7.98
C SER A 102 12.40 19.57 -9.36
N GLU A 103 13.65 19.26 -9.70
CA GLU A 103 14.20 19.54 -11.04
C GLU A 103 13.41 18.86 -12.17
N GLU A 104 12.97 17.60 -11.97
CA GLU A 104 12.20 16.87 -12.99
C GLU A 104 10.83 17.48 -13.28
N GLN A 105 10.20 18.06 -12.29
CA GLN A 105 8.79 18.49 -12.38
C GLN A 105 8.65 20.01 -12.35
N HIS A 106 9.71 20.75 -12.06
CA HIS A 106 9.71 22.20 -11.81
C HIS A 106 8.57 22.61 -10.85
N LYS A 107 8.34 21.80 -9.83
CA LYS A 107 7.25 21.95 -8.86
C LYS A 107 7.79 21.99 -7.44
N HIS A 108 7.12 22.79 -6.62
CA HIS A 108 7.34 22.74 -5.18
C HIS A 108 6.93 21.37 -4.64
N MET A 109 7.87 20.69 -4.03
CA MET A 109 7.69 19.41 -3.34
C MET A 109 7.70 19.66 -1.85
N GLN A 110 6.70 19.13 -1.15
CA GLN A 110 6.61 19.17 0.31
C GLN A 110 6.59 17.75 0.86
N ASN A 111 7.46 17.47 1.82
CA ASN A 111 7.46 16.19 2.51
C ASN A 111 6.83 16.31 3.91
N THR A 112 6.08 15.28 4.28
CA THR A 112 5.73 15.03 5.68
C THR A 112 6.91 14.40 6.42
N GLU A 113 6.84 14.32 7.77
CA GLU A 113 7.88 13.64 8.57
C GLU A 113 8.17 12.21 8.06
N GLN A 114 7.13 11.49 7.61
CA GLN A 114 7.31 10.16 6.99
C GLN A 114 8.10 10.21 5.68
N GLY A 115 7.91 11.26 4.87
CA GLY A 115 8.65 11.46 3.63
C GLY A 115 10.12 11.73 3.90
N VAL A 116 10.43 12.60 4.88
CA VAL A 116 11.80 12.89 5.32
C VAL A 116 12.43 11.64 5.91
N PHE A 117 11.74 10.95 6.83
CA PHE A 117 12.22 9.70 7.45
C PHE A 117 12.61 8.65 6.38
N ARG A 118 11.78 8.47 5.35
CA ARG A 118 12.07 7.51 4.27
C ARG A 118 13.33 7.89 3.49
N LYS A 119 13.50 9.17 3.14
CA LYS A 119 14.68 9.66 2.42
C LYS A 119 15.94 9.50 3.26
N MET A 120 15.89 9.85 4.53
CA MET A 120 16.99 9.62 5.47
C MET A 120 17.31 8.13 5.67
N SER A 121 16.29 7.25 5.64
CA SER A 121 16.50 5.80 5.70
C SER A 121 17.24 5.26 4.47
N ALA A 122 16.95 5.79 3.28
CA ALA A 122 17.69 5.45 2.06
C ALA A 122 19.15 5.90 2.18
N LEU A 123 19.38 7.11 2.68
CA LEU A 123 20.72 7.67 2.88
C LEU A 123 21.50 6.88 3.95
N ARG A 124 20.87 6.50 5.07
CA ARG A 124 21.49 5.61 6.08
C ARG A 124 21.90 4.25 5.51
N SER A 125 21.06 3.67 4.67
CA SER A 125 21.39 2.41 3.99
C SER A 125 22.58 2.58 3.05
N PHE A 126 22.63 3.69 2.33
CA PHE A 126 23.71 4.02 1.40
C PHE A 126 25.05 4.23 2.11
N TYR A 127 25.10 5.13 3.09
CA TYR A 127 26.30 5.36 3.90
C TYR A 127 26.74 4.09 4.65
N GLY A 128 25.76 3.35 5.21
CA GLY A 128 26.03 2.10 5.93
C GLY A 128 26.70 1.04 5.06
N TYR A 129 26.39 1.00 3.77
CA TYR A 129 27.06 0.10 2.82
C TYR A 129 28.56 0.44 2.67
N PHE A 130 28.90 1.71 2.38
CA PHE A 130 30.29 2.15 2.16
C PHE A 130 31.10 2.07 3.46
N TYR A 131 30.51 2.47 4.57
CA TYR A 131 31.14 2.41 5.90
C TYR A 131 31.49 0.98 6.32
N LYS A 132 30.56 0.03 6.17
CA LYS A 132 30.80 -1.39 6.48
C LYS A 132 31.89 -2.03 5.63
N ARG A 133 32.13 -1.49 4.44
CA ARG A 133 33.18 -1.94 3.53
C ARG A 133 34.50 -1.17 3.70
N GLN A 134 34.57 -0.27 4.66
CA GLN A 134 35.74 0.57 4.91
C GLN A 134 36.16 1.39 3.69
N LEU A 135 35.19 1.77 2.85
CA LEU A 135 35.41 2.63 1.69
C LEU A 135 35.28 4.11 2.05
N ILE A 136 34.73 4.39 3.22
CA ILE A 136 34.66 5.68 3.88
C ILE A 136 35.02 5.52 5.36
N GLU A 137 35.61 6.57 5.96
CA GLU A 137 36.06 6.56 7.35
C GLU A 137 34.95 6.97 8.31
N LYS A 138 34.01 7.82 7.85
CA LYS A 138 32.95 8.41 8.66
C LYS A 138 31.55 8.03 8.14
N ASN A 139 30.60 7.93 9.05
CA ASN A 139 29.19 7.79 8.71
C ASN A 139 28.35 8.83 9.47
N PRO A 140 28.17 10.03 8.90
CA PRO A 140 27.47 11.13 9.58
C PRO A 140 25.99 10.81 9.82
N THR A 141 25.39 9.87 9.08
CA THR A 141 23.98 9.49 9.27
C THR A 141 23.71 8.85 10.62
N LEU A 142 24.72 8.36 11.33
CA LEU A 142 24.61 7.81 12.69
C LEU A 142 24.51 8.90 13.76
N LEU A 143 24.95 10.11 13.44
CA LEU A 143 25.03 11.24 14.38
C LEU A 143 23.77 12.14 14.32
N VAL A 144 22.89 11.91 13.34
CA VAL A 144 21.69 12.72 13.12
C VAL A 144 20.45 12.00 13.61
N ASP A 145 19.61 12.70 14.36
CA ASP A 145 18.34 12.18 14.83
C ASP A 145 17.32 12.04 13.68
N MET A 146 16.61 10.92 13.68
CA MET A 146 15.53 10.70 12.71
C MET A 146 14.26 11.46 13.11
N PRO A 147 13.50 11.99 12.13
CA PRO A 147 12.22 12.62 12.43
C PRO A 147 11.29 11.69 13.21
N LYS A 148 10.66 12.22 14.25
CA LYS A 148 9.66 11.49 15.03
C LYS A 148 8.38 11.36 14.20
N ILE A 149 7.98 10.13 13.91
CA ILE A 149 6.73 9.86 13.19
C ILE A 149 5.60 9.82 14.22
N ARG A 150 4.65 10.75 14.10
CA ARG A 150 3.44 10.72 14.91
C ARG A 150 2.52 9.61 14.41
N GLU A 151 2.00 8.81 15.32
CA GLU A 151 0.97 7.82 14.99
C GLU A 151 -0.30 8.56 14.54
N LYS A 152 -0.82 8.15 13.39
CA LYS A 152 -2.07 8.71 12.85
C LYS A 152 -3.21 7.78 13.21
N GLU A 153 -4.34 8.35 13.54
CA GLU A 153 -5.59 7.61 13.70
C GLU A 153 -5.89 6.77 12.44
N ILE A 154 -6.40 5.57 12.68
CA ILE A 154 -6.73 4.64 11.60
C ILE A 154 -8.07 5.07 11.01
N ILE A 155 -8.02 5.65 9.83
CA ILE A 155 -9.22 5.95 9.05
C ILE A 155 -9.76 4.63 8.49
N ARG A 156 -11.02 4.33 8.81
CA ARG A 156 -11.78 3.17 8.32
C ARG A 156 -13.22 3.57 8.04
N LEU A 157 -13.96 2.69 7.39
CA LEU A 157 -15.41 2.79 7.29
C LEU A 157 -16.06 2.05 8.48
N GLU A 158 -17.14 2.60 9.00
CA GLU A 158 -18.03 1.89 9.92
C GLU A 158 -19.02 1.03 9.12
N ALA A 159 -19.76 0.14 9.78
CA ALA A 159 -20.62 -0.84 9.10
C ALA A 159 -21.71 -0.18 8.23
N ASP A 160 -22.32 0.89 8.71
CA ASP A 160 -23.30 1.67 7.97
C ASP A 160 -22.72 2.40 6.75
N GLU A 161 -21.49 2.89 6.88
CA GLU A 161 -20.75 3.50 5.75
C GLU A 161 -20.35 2.47 4.69
N VAL A 162 -20.05 1.22 5.11
CA VAL A 162 -19.78 0.11 4.18
C VAL A 162 -21.04 -0.23 3.39
N ALA A 163 -22.18 -0.41 4.06
CA ALA A 163 -23.46 -0.67 3.41
C ALA A 163 -23.83 0.45 2.43
N SER A 164 -23.77 1.71 2.88
CA SER A 164 -24.04 2.87 2.04
C SER A 164 -23.10 2.97 0.83
N LEU A 165 -21.82 2.56 0.97
CA LEU A 165 -20.87 2.56 -0.13
C LEU A 165 -21.26 1.51 -1.18
N LEU A 166 -21.60 0.30 -0.77
CA LEU A 166 -22.01 -0.76 -1.69
C LEU A 166 -23.32 -0.40 -2.40
N ASP A 167 -24.33 0.08 -1.67
CA ASP A 167 -25.59 0.54 -2.24
C ASP A 167 -25.37 1.66 -3.27
N PHE A 168 -24.48 2.61 -2.96
CA PHE A 168 -24.17 3.69 -3.90
C PHE A 168 -23.43 3.21 -5.14
N VAL A 169 -22.56 2.21 -5.02
CA VAL A 169 -21.90 1.61 -6.19
C VAL A 169 -22.91 0.90 -7.08
N GLU A 170 -23.91 0.23 -6.50
CA GLU A 170 -24.91 -0.57 -7.21
C GLU A 170 -26.03 0.30 -7.81
N HIS A 171 -26.50 1.30 -7.09
CA HIS A 171 -27.71 2.07 -7.44
C HIS A 171 -27.47 3.56 -7.69
N GLY A 172 -26.27 4.09 -7.40
CA GLY A 172 -25.97 5.53 -7.51
C GLY A 172 -26.03 6.13 -8.93
N GLY A 173 -26.31 5.29 -9.95
CA GLY A 173 -26.50 5.70 -11.33
C GLY A 173 -27.82 6.43 -11.62
N ASP A 174 -28.81 6.32 -10.75
CA ASP A 174 -30.17 6.83 -11.00
C ASP A 174 -30.24 8.36 -11.12
N HIS A 175 -29.31 9.05 -10.49
CA HIS A 175 -29.18 10.50 -10.55
C HIS A 175 -28.25 10.99 -11.67
N LEU A 176 -27.62 10.07 -12.42
CA LEU A 176 -26.69 10.42 -13.49
C LEU A 176 -27.39 10.53 -14.83
N THR A 177 -26.94 11.46 -15.66
CA THR A 177 -27.49 11.67 -17.02
C THR A 177 -26.36 11.68 -18.07
N GLY A 178 -26.74 11.48 -19.33
CA GLY A 178 -25.82 11.58 -20.45
C GLY A 178 -24.60 10.68 -20.36
N GLN A 179 -23.43 11.22 -20.66
CA GLN A 179 -22.17 10.45 -20.68
C GLN A 179 -21.79 9.84 -19.31
N LYS A 180 -22.13 10.51 -18.21
CA LYS A 180 -21.85 10.00 -16.86
C LYS A 180 -22.64 8.73 -16.58
N ARG A 181 -23.91 8.70 -16.95
CA ARG A 181 -24.76 7.50 -16.82
C ARG A 181 -24.25 6.37 -17.70
N ALA A 182 -23.96 6.65 -18.97
CA ALA A 182 -23.41 5.64 -19.89
C ALA A 182 -22.07 5.05 -19.39
N TYR A 183 -21.23 5.86 -18.77
CA TYR A 183 -19.98 5.39 -18.14
C TYR A 183 -20.26 4.52 -16.93
N TYR A 184 -21.17 4.93 -16.05
CA TYR A 184 -21.57 4.18 -14.87
C TYR A 184 -22.12 2.81 -15.25
N GLU A 185 -23.09 2.74 -16.18
CA GLU A 185 -23.68 1.48 -16.63
C GLU A 185 -22.65 0.48 -17.20
N LYS A 186 -21.61 0.98 -17.87
CA LYS A 186 -20.51 0.16 -18.38
C LYS A 186 -19.55 -0.34 -17.33
N THR A 187 -19.53 0.27 -16.14
CA THR A 187 -18.48 0.01 -15.14
C THR A 187 -19.04 -0.49 -13.82
N LYS A 188 -20.34 -0.37 -13.56
CA LYS A 188 -20.95 -0.64 -12.25
C LYS A 188 -20.68 -2.07 -11.74
N GLU A 189 -20.88 -3.10 -12.56
CA GLU A 189 -20.62 -4.48 -12.15
C GLU A 189 -19.16 -4.72 -11.78
N ARG A 190 -18.24 -4.21 -12.61
CA ARG A 190 -16.80 -4.26 -12.31
C ARG A 190 -16.46 -3.50 -11.03
N ASP A 191 -16.99 -2.29 -10.89
CA ASP A 191 -16.69 -1.40 -9.77
C ASP A 191 -17.25 -1.98 -8.46
N LEU A 192 -18.44 -2.60 -8.51
CA LEU A 192 -19.03 -3.33 -7.40
C LEU A 192 -18.15 -4.53 -7.03
N ALA A 193 -17.82 -5.40 -7.98
CA ALA A 193 -16.97 -6.56 -7.74
C ALA A 193 -15.61 -6.17 -7.14
N ILE A 194 -14.99 -5.08 -7.59
CA ILE A 194 -13.71 -4.58 -7.04
C ILE A 194 -13.87 -4.13 -5.57
N ILE A 195 -14.89 -3.33 -5.27
CA ILE A 195 -15.09 -2.77 -3.92
C ILE A 195 -15.49 -3.87 -2.94
N THR A 196 -16.44 -4.74 -3.34
CA THR A 196 -16.89 -5.87 -2.52
C THR A 196 -15.74 -6.84 -2.25
N LEU A 197 -14.92 -7.15 -3.26
CA LEU A 197 -13.74 -8.00 -3.08
C LEU A 197 -12.71 -7.39 -2.11
N LEU A 198 -12.44 -6.08 -2.20
CA LEU A 198 -11.53 -5.39 -1.27
C LEU A 198 -12.07 -5.37 0.17
N LEU A 199 -13.37 -5.17 0.34
CA LEU A 199 -14.04 -5.14 1.65
C LEU A 199 -14.23 -6.53 2.24
N GLY A 200 -14.47 -7.56 1.43
CA GLY A 200 -14.75 -8.92 1.90
C GLY A 200 -13.50 -9.78 2.09
N THR A 201 -12.32 -9.35 1.61
CA THR A 201 -11.08 -10.14 1.71
C THR A 201 -9.90 -9.38 2.28
N GLY A 202 -9.95 -8.06 2.30
CA GLY A 202 -8.84 -7.22 2.74
C GLY A 202 -7.56 -7.35 1.89
N ILE A 203 -7.60 -7.85 0.66
CA ILE A 203 -6.43 -7.94 -0.21
C ILE A 203 -5.87 -6.54 -0.55
N ARG A 204 -4.60 -6.48 -0.93
CA ARG A 204 -3.98 -5.22 -1.34
C ARG A 204 -4.43 -4.84 -2.75
N GLY A 205 -4.57 -3.54 -3.02
CA GLY A 205 -4.88 -3.08 -4.38
C GLY A 205 -3.88 -3.56 -5.45
N SER A 206 -2.63 -3.81 -5.07
CA SER A 206 -1.64 -4.41 -5.98
C SER A 206 -1.85 -5.92 -6.21
N GLU A 207 -2.39 -6.63 -5.23
CA GLU A 207 -2.77 -8.04 -5.35
C GLU A 207 -4.01 -8.14 -6.26
N LEU A 208 -5.02 -7.31 -6.03
CA LEU A 208 -6.24 -7.25 -6.87
C LEU A 208 -5.93 -7.03 -8.36
N VAL A 209 -5.07 -6.07 -8.70
CA VAL A 209 -4.75 -5.82 -10.11
C VAL A 209 -3.93 -6.93 -10.77
N GLY A 210 -3.26 -7.76 -9.97
CA GLY A 210 -2.51 -8.91 -10.45
C GLY A 210 -3.36 -10.13 -10.77
N LEU A 211 -4.62 -10.18 -10.30
CA LEU A 211 -5.50 -11.34 -10.46
C LEU A 211 -5.80 -11.65 -11.92
N ASN A 212 -5.78 -12.94 -12.21
CA ASN A 212 -6.30 -13.53 -13.43
C ASN A 212 -7.69 -14.14 -13.19
N ILE A 213 -8.40 -14.47 -14.26
CA ILE A 213 -9.70 -15.12 -14.15
C ILE A 213 -9.58 -16.49 -13.46
N ASP A 214 -8.52 -17.23 -13.76
CA ASP A 214 -8.26 -18.58 -13.23
C ASP A 214 -7.82 -18.58 -11.75
N ASP A 215 -7.54 -17.41 -11.18
CA ASP A 215 -7.22 -17.27 -9.75
C ASP A 215 -8.47 -17.32 -8.86
N VAL A 216 -9.67 -17.30 -9.43
CA VAL A 216 -10.95 -17.34 -8.70
C VAL A 216 -11.49 -18.75 -8.70
N ASP A 217 -11.59 -19.37 -7.52
CA ASP A 217 -12.21 -20.67 -7.30
C ASP A 217 -13.59 -20.49 -6.65
N PHE A 218 -14.63 -20.46 -7.47
CA PHE A 218 -16.02 -20.36 -6.99
C PHE A 218 -16.50 -21.61 -6.25
N ARG A 219 -15.88 -22.78 -6.49
CA ARG A 219 -16.28 -24.02 -5.80
C ARG A 219 -15.97 -23.96 -4.31
N ASN A 220 -14.83 -23.38 -3.97
CA ASN A 220 -14.35 -23.27 -2.59
C ASN A 220 -14.42 -21.84 -2.05
N ASN A 221 -14.98 -20.89 -2.79
CA ASN A 221 -14.97 -19.45 -2.49
C ASN A 221 -13.56 -18.96 -2.16
N GLY A 222 -12.60 -19.39 -2.94
CA GLY A 222 -11.17 -19.11 -2.77
C GLY A 222 -10.61 -18.18 -3.83
N LEU A 223 -9.60 -17.42 -3.46
CA LEU A 223 -8.86 -16.54 -4.33
C LEU A 223 -7.37 -16.84 -4.21
N HIS A 224 -6.75 -17.29 -5.28
CA HIS A 224 -5.31 -17.56 -5.36
C HIS A 224 -4.54 -16.24 -5.50
N LEU A 225 -3.65 -15.96 -4.57
CA LEU A 225 -2.88 -14.72 -4.54
C LEU A 225 -1.37 -14.96 -4.56
N ILE A 226 -0.67 -14.17 -5.33
CA ILE A 226 0.79 -14.04 -5.24
C ILE A 226 1.11 -12.80 -4.42
N ARG A 227 1.61 -12.99 -3.19
CA ARG A 227 1.98 -11.93 -2.26
C ARG A 227 3.43 -11.49 -2.42
N LYS A 228 3.81 -10.48 -1.63
CA LYS A 228 5.18 -9.96 -1.58
C LYS A 228 6.18 -11.10 -1.34
N GLY A 229 7.22 -11.18 -2.18
CA GLY A 229 8.22 -12.25 -2.13
C GLY A 229 7.80 -13.52 -2.86
N ARG A 230 6.79 -13.44 -3.76
CA ARG A 230 6.25 -14.58 -4.53
C ARG A 230 5.66 -15.70 -3.67
N LYS A 231 5.21 -15.37 -2.46
CA LYS A 231 4.48 -16.32 -1.62
C LYS A 231 3.06 -16.48 -2.14
N GLU A 232 2.71 -17.70 -2.50
CA GLU A 232 1.34 -18.06 -2.88
C GLU A 232 0.49 -18.25 -1.63
N MET A 233 -0.76 -17.83 -1.71
CA MET A 233 -1.72 -17.96 -0.62
C MET A 233 -3.14 -17.97 -1.18
N THR A 234 -4.00 -18.77 -0.61
CA THR A 234 -5.44 -18.70 -0.85
C THR A 234 -6.10 -17.83 0.22
N VAL A 235 -6.93 -16.90 -0.22
CA VAL A 235 -7.79 -16.09 0.65
C VAL A 235 -9.24 -16.46 0.33
N TYR A 236 -10.04 -16.70 1.36
CA TYR A 236 -11.45 -17.08 1.18
C TYR A 236 -12.34 -15.85 1.24
N PHE A 237 -13.49 -15.92 0.55
CA PHE A 237 -14.47 -14.85 0.49
C PHE A 237 -15.89 -15.38 0.75
N GLY A 238 -16.77 -14.49 1.19
CA GLY A 238 -18.18 -14.83 1.44
C GLY A 238 -19.05 -14.76 0.16
N ASN A 239 -20.31 -15.13 0.30
CA ASN A 239 -21.28 -15.22 -0.81
C ASN A 239 -21.48 -13.88 -1.51
N GLU A 240 -21.56 -12.77 -0.79
CA GLU A 240 -21.72 -11.44 -1.38
C GLU A 240 -20.58 -11.08 -2.36
N VAL A 241 -19.35 -11.50 -2.03
CA VAL A 241 -18.19 -11.35 -2.94
C VAL A 241 -18.31 -12.29 -4.12
N ALA A 242 -18.76 -13.54 -3.89
CA ALA A 242 -18.99 -14.52 -4.96
C ALA A 242 -19.99 -13.98 -5.99
N ASP A 243 -21.15 -13.51 -5.50
CA ASP A 243 -22.24 -12.99 -6.34
C ASP A 243 -21.77 -11.78 -7.17
N ALA A 244 -21.08 -10.83 -6.55
CA ALA A 244 -20.55 -9.66 -7.25
C ALA A 244 -19.48 -10.02 -8.32
N LEU A 245 -18.62 -11.00 -8.02
CA LEU A 245 -17.62 -11.49 -8.97
C LEU A 245 -18.28 -12.23 -10.13
N GLU A 246 -19.23 -13.11 -9.85
CA GLU A 246 -19.95 -13.89 -10.84
C GLU A 246 -20.75 -12.97 -11.78
N GLN A 247 -21.49 -12.01 -11.23
CA GLN A 247 -22.21 -11.00 -11.99
C GLN A 247 -21.28 -10.23 -12.97
N TYR A 248 -20.12 -9.80 -12.49
CA TYR A 248 -19.15 -9.11 -13.35
C TYR A 248 -18.55 -10.04 -14.41
N ILE A 249 -18.14 -11.25 -14.04
CA ILE A 249 -17.46 -12.20 -14.92
C ILE A 249 -18.41 -12.67 -16.03
N GLU A 250 -19.63 -13.07 -15.64
CA GLU A 250 -20.64 -13.58 -16.57
C GLU A 250 -21.36 -12.47 -17.34
N GLY A 251 -21.41 -11.27 -16.78
CA GLY A 251 -21.99 -10.06 -17.36
C GLY A 251 -21.00 -9.25 -18.21
N SER A 252 -20.67 -8.05 -17.77
CA SER A 252 -19.93 -7.06 -18.53
C SER A 252 -18.51 -7.49 -18.93
N ARG A 253 -17.82 -8.35 -18.16
CA ARG A 253 -16.49 -8.83 -18.52
C ARG A 253 -16.48 -9.67 -19.81
N LYS A 254 -17.45 -10.56 -20.00
CA LYS A 254 -17.56 -11.39 -21.21
C LYS A 254 -17.71 -10.57 -22.50
N LEU A 255 -18.27 -9.37 -22.40
CA LEU A 255 -18.49 -8.48 -23.54
C LEU A 255 -17.23 -7.71 -23.94
N ILE A 256 -16.17 -7.78 -23.15
CA ILE A 256 -14.92 -7.05 -23.40
C ILE A 256 -13.98 -7.93 -24.22
N ILE A 257 -13.58 -7.45 -25.40
CA ILE A 257 -12.48 -8.03 -26.16
C ILE A 257 -11.18 -7.40 -25.65
N PRO A 258 -10.35 -8.13 -24.90
CA PRO A 258 -9.13 -7.57 -24.29
C PRO A 258 -8.11 -7.16 -25.36
N LYS A 259 -7.19 -6.28 -24.99
CA LYS A 259 -6.00 -6.03 -25.79
C LYS A 259 -4.99 -7.15 -25.58
N GLU A 260 -4.19 -7.41 -26.61
CA GLU A 260 -3.12 -8.40 -26.60
C GLU A 260 -2.25 -8.31 -25.34
N GLY A 261 -2.00 -9.47 -24.71
CA GLY A 261 -1.25 -9.60 -23.45
C GLY A 261 -2.03 -9.27 -22.18
N HIS A 262 -3.35 -9.10 -22.27
CA HIS A 262 -4.21 -8.82 -21.12
C HIS A 262 -5.40 -9.80 -21.00
N GLU A 263 -5.41 -10.88 -21.76
CA GLU A 263 -6.53 -11.82 -21.92
C GLU A 263 -6.93 -12.45 -20.60
N ASP A 264 -5.95 -12.81 -19.77
CA ASP A 264 -6.16 -13.51 -18.51
C ASP A 264 -6.58 -12.58 -17.35
N ALA A 265 -6.54 -11.26 -17.54
CA ALA A 265 -6.83 -10.33 -16.46
C ALA A 265 -8.26 -10.50 -15.92
N LEU A 266 -8.41 -10.59 -14.58
CA LEU A 266 -9.73 -10.62 -13.95
C LEU A 266 -10.45 -9.29 -14.21
N PHE A 267 -9.82 -8.15 -13.95
CA PHE A 267 -10.43 -6.84 -14.09
C PHE A 267 -9.84 -6.02 -15.23
N TYR A 268 -10.72 -5.50 -16.10
CA TYR A 268 -10.35 -4.65 -17.23
C TYR A 268 -10.60 -3.17 -16.96
N SER A 269 -9.69 -2.34 -17.47
CA SER A 269 -9.91 -0.90 -17.60
C SER A 269 -10.80 -0.60 -18.81
N MET A 270 -11.29 0.66 -18.91
CA MET A 270 -12.01 1.13 -20.10
C MET A 270 -11.17 1.05 -21.38
N GLN A 271 -9.85 0.94 -21.27
CA GLN A 271 -8.96 0.74 -22.41
C GLN A 271 -8.81 -0.73 -22.82
N ARG A 272 -9.59 -1.65 -22.21
CA ARG A 272 -9.57 -3.09 -22.47
C ARG A 272 -8.21 -3.73 -22.13
N ARG A 273 -7.51 -3.16 -21.15
CA ARG A 273 -6.27 -3.67 -20.57
C ARG A 273 -6.52 -4.06 -19.10
N ARG A 274 -5.66 -4.89 -18.54
CA ARG A 274 -5.63 -5.12 -17.09
C ARG A 274 -5.71 -3.79 -16.34
N ILE A 275 -6.59 -3.70 -15.35
CA ILE A 275 -6.75 -2.49 -14.54
C ILE A 275 -5.45 -2.19 -13.77
N GLY A 276 -5.09 -0.92 -13.66
CA GLY A 276 -3.91 -0.51 -12.91
C GLY A 276 -4.25 -0.06 -11.49
N VAL A 277 -3.25 -0.11 -10.59
CA VAL A 277 -3.41 0.29 -9.16
C VAL A 277 -3.97 1.71 -9.03
N GLN A 278 -3.51 2.66 -9.86
CA GLN A 278 -4.01 4.04 -9.82
C GLN A 278 -5.49 4.13 -10.21
N ALA A 279 -5.92 3.32 -11.16
CA ALA A 279 -7.33 3.28 -11.57
C ALA A 279 -8.22 2.75 -10.43
N VAL A 280 -7.77 1.71 -9.71
CA VAL A 280 -8.47 1.19 -8.53
C VAL A 280 -8.51 2.23 -7.40
N GLN A 281 -7.41 2.96 -7.17
CA GLN A 281 -7.38 4.04 -6.18
C GLN A 281 -8.38 5.16 -6.53
N ASN A 282 -8.42 5.57 -7.80
CA ASN A 282 -9.35 6.60 -8.27
C ASN A 282 -10.80 6.14 -8.18
N LEU A 283 -11.05 4.86 -8.48
CA LEU A 283 -12.37 4.23 -8.37
C LEU A 283 -12.87 4.26 -6.91
N VAL A 284 -12.09 3.75 -5.97
CA VAL A 284 -12.45 3.76 -4.55
C VAL A 284 -12.67 5.18 -4.05
N LYS A 285 -11.77 6.11 -4.41
CA LYS A 285 -11.90 7.52 -4.04
C LYS A 285 -13.17 8.16 -4.62
N LYS A 286 -13.54 7.84 -5.86
CA LYS A 286 -14.75 8.35 -6.53
C LYS A 286 -15.99 8.02 -5.72
N TYR A 287 -16.19 6.74 -5.40
CA TYR A 287 -17.39 6.28 -4.70
C TYR A 287 -17.39 6.68 -3.22
N ALA A 288 -16.27 6.53 -2.54
CA ALA A 288 -16.18 6.90 -1.12
C ALA A 288 -16.41 8.40 -0.85
N LYS A 289 -16.08 9.27 -1.81
CA LYS A 289 -16.31 10.72 -1.67
C LYS A 289 -17.81 11.06 -1.57
N GLU A 290 -18.66 10.31 -2.22
CA GLU A 290 -20.12 10.54 -2.20
C GLU A 290 -20.75 10.11 -0.86
N VAL A 291 -20.20 9.06 -0.25
CA VAL A 291 -20.74 8.51 1.00
C VAL A 291 -20.05 9.11 2.24
N THR A 292 -18.73 9.28 2.18
CA THR A 292 -17.92 9.77 3.31
C THR A 292 -16.98 10.89 2.86
N PRO A 293 -17.47 12.09 2.55
CA PRO A 293 -16.68 13.18 1.96
C PRO A 293 -15.52 13.66 2.86
N LEU A 294 -15.64 13.50 4.17
CA LEU A 294 -14.63 13.90 5.14
C LEU A 294 -13.50 12.86 5.33
N LYS A 295 -13.74 11.61 4.92
CA LYS A 295 -12.75 10.53 5.05
C LYS A 295 -11.99 10.31 3.73
N LYS A 296 -10.66 10.30 3.77
CA LYS A 296 -9.84 9.96 2.60
C LYS A 296 -9.70 8.44 2.47
N ILE A 297 -10.71 7.80 1.89
CA ILE A 297 -10.75 6.36 1.69
C ILE A 297 -9.91 5.95 0.47
N THR A 298 -9.16 4.87 0.64
CA THR A 298 -8.29 4.25 -0.39
C THR A 298 -8.42 2.73 -0.28
N PRO A 299 -7.95 1.94 -1.25
CA PRO A 299 -7.93 0.48 -1.13
C PRO A 299 -7.25 -0.02 0.16
N HIS A 300 -6.23 0.67 0.63
CA HIS A 300 -5.59 0.35 1.91
C HIS A 300 -6.51 0.61 3.12
N LYS A 301 -7.38 1.62 3.04
CA LYS A 301 -8.36 1.90 4.10
C LYS A 301 -9.51 0.89 4.08
N LEU A 302 -9.95 0.41 2.92
CA LEU A 302 -10.90 -0.71 2.82
C LEU A 302 -10.33 -1.99 3.45
N ARG A 303 -9.04 -2.26 3.22
CA ARG A 303 -8.34 -3.35 3.91
C ARG A 303 -8.28 -3.15 5.44
N SER A 304 -8.07 -1.91 5.92
CA SER A 304 -8.14 -1.59 7.35
C SER A 304 -9.55 -1.80 7.90
N THR A 305 -10.59 -1.45 7.13
CA THR A 305 -12.01 -1.70 7.44
C THR A 305 -12.26 -3.21 7.63
N TYR A 306 -11.89 -4.03 6.62
CA TYR A 306 -12.00 -5.48 6.71
C TYR A 306 -11.28 -6.07 7.92
N GLY A 307 -10.01 -5.70 8.12
CA GLY A 307 -9.24 -6.22 9.25
C GLY A 307 -9.80 -5.80 10.61
N THR A 308 -10.43 -4.62 10.69
CA THR A 308 -11.14 -4.17 11.89
C THR A 308 -12.39 -5.01 12.15
N ALA A 309 -13.22 -5.20 11.13
CA ALA A 309 -14.41 -6.04 11.23
C ALA A 309 -14.05 -7.48 11.62
N LEU A 310 -13.05 -8.08 10.96
CA LEU A 310 -12.58 -9.42 11.28
C LEU A 310 -12.09 -9.53 12.74
N TYR A 311 -11.37 -8.52 13.24
CA TYR A 311 -10.92 -8.49 14.63
C TYR A 311 -12.09 -8.32 15.61
N GLN A 312 -13.10 -7.54 15.25
CA GLN A 312 -14.33 -7.39 16.06
C GLN A 312 -15.10 -8.70 16.22
N GLU A 313 -15.18 -9.47 15.14
CA GLU A 313 -15.92 -10.73 15.12
C GLU A 313 -15.15 -11.89 15.78
N THR A 314 -13.83 -11.95 15.60
CA THR A 314 -13.05 -13.13 15.99
C THR A 314 -12.27 -12.97 17.28
N ASP A 315 -12.00 -11.74 17.69
CA ASP A 315 -11.09 -11.38 18.79
C ASP A 315 -9.67 -11.94 18.67
N ASP A 316 -9.30 -12.42 17.49
CA ASP A 316 -8.03 -13.06 17.21
C ASP A 316 -7.13 -12.18 16.33
N ILE A 317 -6.14 -11.54 16.95
CA ILE A 317 -5.17 -10.69 16.26
C ILE A 317 -4.22 -11.49 15.35
N TYR A 318 -3.97 -12.76 15.67
CA TYR A 318 -3.11 -13.62 14.88
C TYR A 318 -3.82 -14.05 13.60
N LEU A 319 -5.10 -14.44 13.70
CA LEU A 319 -5.94 -14.71 12.53
C LEU A 319 -6.00 -13.49 11.60
N VAL A 320 -6.23 -12.29 12.14
CA VAL A 320 -6.24 -11.05 11.35
C VAL A 320 -4.87 -10.82 10.67
N ALA A 321 -3.76 -11.03 11.38
CA ALA A 321 -2.42 -10.88 10.81
C ALA A 321 -2.17 -11.90 9.69
N GLU A 322 -2.59 -13.14 9.86
CA GLU A 322 -2.48 -14.22 8.88
C GLU A 322 -3.29 -13.91 7.62
N VAL A 323 -4.59 -13.65 7.75
CA VAL A 323 -5.50 -13.35 6.63
C VAL A 323 -5.02 -12.12 5.86
N LEU A 324 -4.63 -11.05 6.57
CA LEU A 324 -4.05 -9.89 5.95
C LEU A 324 -2.64 -10.12 5.39
N GLY A 325 -1.93 -11.19 5.80
CA GLY A 325 -0.55 -11.48 5.40
C GLY A 325 0.42 -10.40 5.87
N HIS A 326 0.35 -10.07 7.15
CA HIS A 326 1.34 -9.25 7.81
C HIS A 326 2.50 -10.15 8.27
N SER A 327 3.71 -9.81 7.87
CA SER A 327 4.93 -10.54 8.28
C SER A 327 5.28 -10.32 9.75
N ASP A 328 4.75 -9.25 10.35
CA ASP A 328 4.93 -8.88 11.75
C ASP A 328 3.57 -8.58 12.39
N VAL A 329 3.19 -9.40 13.35
CA VAL A 329 1.95 -9.25 14.14
C VAL A 329 1.92 -7.91 14.90
N ASN A 330 3.07 -7.34 15.26
CA ASN A 330 3.13 -6.04 15.90
C ASN A 330 2.55 -4.93 15.02
N THR A 331 2.64 -5.06 13.70
CA THR A 331 1.97 -4.16 12.76
C THR A 331 0.46 -4.21 12.95
N THR A 332 -0.11 -5.42 13.09
CA THR A 332 -1.54 -5.63 13.34
C THR A 332 -1.91 -5.13 14.73
N ARG A 333 -1.13 -5.48 15.77
CA ARG A 333 -1.35 -5.07 17.16
C ARG A 333 -1.41 -3.55 17.32
N LYS A 334 -0.48 -2.81 16.70
CA LYS A 334 -0.49 -1.34 16.72
C LYS A 334 -1.76 -0.76 16.10
N HIS A 335 -2.23 -1.36 15.01
CA HIS A 335 -3.46 -0.93 14.33
C HIS A 335 -4.72 -1.12 15.17
N TYR A 336 -4.76 -2.14 16.05
CA TYR A 336 -5.96 -2.47 16.83
C TYR A 336 -5.82 -2.18 18.33
N ALA A 337 -4.68 -1.60 18.78
CA ALA A 337 -4.42 -1.28 20.19
C ALA A 337 -5.48 -0.34 20.80
N ALA A 338 -5.96 0.63 20.02
CA ALA A 338 -7.00 1.56 20.48
C ALA A 338 -8.36 0.86 20.77
N MET A 339 -8.66 -0.23 20.04
CA MET A 339 -9.88 -1.02 20.26
C MET A 339 -9.80 -1.86 21.55
N SER A 340 -8.59 -2.17 22.00
CA SER A 340 -8.38 -2.94 23.24
C SER A 340 -8.89 -2.20 24.48
N ASP A 341 -9.00 -0.89 24.45
CA ASP A 341 -9.43 -0.11 25.62
C ASP A 341 -10.96 -0.21 25.85
N THR A 342 -11.76 -0.20 24.81
CA THR A 342 -13.20 -0.47 24.91
C THR A 342 -13.45 -1.88 25.42
N ARG A 343 -12.67 -2.86 24.97
CA ARG A 343 -12.73 -4.24 25.42
C ARG A 343 -12.26 -4.44 26.85
N ARG A 344 -11.23 -3.73 27.30
CA ARG A 344 -10.83 -3.74 28.71
C ARG A 344 -11.95 -3.28 29.63
N ARG A 345 -12.72 -2.28 29.22
CA ARG A 345 -13.91 -1.83 29.96
C ARG A 345 -15.01 -2.91 29.97
N GLN A 346 -15.25 -3.55 28.81
CA GLN A 346 -16.21 -4.65 28.73
C GLN A 346 -15.75 -5.89 29.53
N ALA A 347 -14.46 -6.23 29.47
CA ALA A 347 -13.89 -7.34 30.24
C ALA A 347 -13.94 -7.09 31.74
N ALA A 348 -13.76 -5.84 32.19
CA ALA A 348 -13.88 -5.50 33.61
C ALA A 348 -15.28 -5.82 34.16
N GLY A 349 -16.33 -5.67 33.34
CA GLY A 349 -17.71 -6.03 33.74
C GLY A 349 -18.01 -7.55 33.73
N LYS A 350 -17.13 -8.37 33.14
CA LYS A 350 -17.31 -9.84 33.10
C LYS A 350 -16.75 -10.57 34.31
N VAL A 351 -15.93 -9.90 35.11
CA VAL A 351 -15.38 -10.48 36.35
C VAL A 351 -16.39 -10.31 37.47
N VAL A 352 -17.14 -11.37 37.73
CA VAL A 352 -18.11 -11.43 38.85
C VAL A 352 -17.31 -11.69 40.14
N LEU A 353 -17.27 -10.71 41.04
CA LEU A 353 -16.52 -10.82 42.31
C LEU A 353 -17.31 -11.53 43.42
N ARG A 354 -18.64 -11.55 43.31
CA ARG A 354 -19.52 -12.24 44.24
C ARG A 354 -20.72 -12.77 43.51
N GLU A 355 -21.08 -14.05 43.73
CA GLU A 355 -22.36 -14.58 43.32
C GLU A 355 -23.46 -13.91 44.16
N SER A 356 -24.47 -13.35 43.52
CA SER A 356 -25.65 -12.85 44.21
C SER A 356 -26.43 -14.09 44.74
N VAL A 357 -26.35 -14.33 46.03
CA VAL A 357 -27.22 -15.30 46.70
C VAL A 357 -28.63 -14.73 46.56
N SER A 358 -29.47 -15.36 45.71
CA SER A 358 -30.91 -15.11 45.69
C SER A 358 -31.48 -15.63 47.01
N HIS A 359 -31.83 -14.75 47.91
CA HIS A 359 -32.74 -15.11 49.04
C HIS A 359 -34.13 -15.30 48.44
N ASP A 360 -34.46 -16.56 48.12
CA ASP A 360 -35.84 -16.97 48.02
C ASP A 360 -36.43 -16.92 49.42
N SER A 361 -37.21 -15.89 49.67
CA SER A 361 -38.07 -15.80 50.86
C SER A 361 -39.24 -16.80 50.63
N GLU A 362 -39.14 -17.98 51.23
CA GLU A 362 -40.29 -18.83 51.47
C GLU A 362 -41.20 -18.15 52.49
N ASP A 363 -42.22 -17.48 52.04
CA ASP A 363 -43.39 -17.15 52.85
C ASP A 363 -44.26 -18.39 52.90
N SER A 364 -44.04 -19.19 53.94
CA SER A 364 -44.98 -20.21 54.37
C SER A 364 -46.09 -19.57 55.23
N ASN A 365 -47.27 -19.49 54.64
CA ASN A 365 -48.51 -19.27 55.36
C ASN A 365 -48.87 -20.44 56.30
N SER A 366 -49.18 -20.10 57.50
CA SER A 366 -50.14 -20.87 58.36
C SER A 366 -51.05 -19.92 59.12
#